data_36e2ea98a19e845bc489e3f8a61f8c8b
#
_entry.id   36e2ea98a19e845bc489e3f8a61f8c8b
#
_cell.length_a   1.000
_cell.length_b   1.000
_cell.length_c   1.000
_cell.angle_alpha   90.00
_cell.angle_beta   90.00
_cell.angle_gamma   90.00
#
_symmetry.space_group_name_H-M   'P 1'
#
loop_
_entity.id
_entity.type
_entity.pdbx_description
1 polymer ?
#
loop_
_entity_poly.entity_id
_entity_poly.type
_entity_poly.pdbx_seq_one_letter_code
_entity_poly.pdbx_strand_id
1 'polypeptide(L)'
;KRGYTSQIPKELDALLAKQPRQPFALALYGGYEAGVIRKVGSLVGGMTYGVSSDKMEQYFDRSFKQANNLPIGHYEYANALTYVYGDDERDKALKHLKLATQIKPINAMEALEVAHAKKLLASFEQSTAQR
;
A
#
# COMPACT_ATOMS: atom_id res chain seq x y z
N LYS A 1 8.57 15.99 -15.67
CA LYS A 1 8.89 15.37 -14.44
C LYS A 1 7.83 15.56 -13.40
N ARG A 2 7.61 16.78 -13.01
CA ARG A 2 6.52 17.06 -12.09
C ARG A 2 5.18 16.65 -12.69
N GLY A 3 5.03 16.83 -14.01
CA GLY A 3 3.81 16.46 -14.70
C GLY A 3 3.51 14.97 -14.60
N TYR A 4 4.52 14.15 -14.77
CA TYR A 4 4.34 12.70 -14.72
C TYR A 4 3.85 12.25 -13.33
N THR A 5 4.52 12.70 -12.29
CA THR A 5 4.14 12.32 -10.93
C THR A 5 2.77 12.88 -10.54
N SER A 6 2.41 14.06 -11.04
CA SER A 6 1.11 14.67 -10.76
C SER A 6 -0.03 13.98 -11.51
N GLN A 7 0.25 13.40 -12.69
CA GLN A 7 -0.78 12.74 -13.49
C GLN A 7 -1.28 11.46 -12.87
N ILE A 8 -0.42 10.73 -12.16
CA ILE A 8 -0.81 9.46 -11.54
C ILE A 8 -2.01 9.63 -10.62
N PRO A 9 -2.02 10.60 -9.66
CA PRO A 9 -3.21 10.79 -8.83
C PRO A 9 -4.47 11.15 -9.60
N LYS A 10 -4.35 11.96 -10.67
CA LYS A 10 -5.51 12.30 -11.49
C LYS A 10 -6.06 11.10 -12.22
N GLU A 11 -5.18 10.26 -12.74
CA GLU A 11 -5.58 9.05 -13.44
C GLU A 11 -6.28 8.08 -12.48
N LEU A 12 -5.77 7.94 -11.27
CA LEU A 12 -6.40 7.11 -10.26
C LEU A 12 -7.75 7.67 -9.83
N ASP A 13 -7.88 8.98 -9.69
CA ASP A 13 -9.16 9.60 -9.37
C ASP A 13 -10.20 9.31 -10.46
N ALA A 14 -9.80 9.42 -11.74
CA ALA A 14 -10.69 9.08 -12.84
C ALA A 14 -11.09 7.61 -12.80
N LEU A 15 -10.14 6.74 -12.47
CA LEU A 15 -10.40 5.31 -12.35
C LEU A 15 -11.39 5.03 -11.22
N LEU A 16 -11.20 5.68 -10.07
CA LEU A 16 -12.10 5.54 -8.93
C LEU A 16 -13.53 5.93 -9.27
N ALA A 17 -13.70 6.93 -10.12
CA ALA A 17 -15.02 7.40 -10.49
C ALA A 17 -15.75 6.46 -11.45
N LYS A 18 -15.02 5.63 -12.19
CA LYS A 18 -15.59 4.85 -13.29
C LYS A 18 -15.55 3.35 -13.10
N GLN A 19 -14.72 2.86 -12.15
CA GLN A 19 -14.45 1.43 -12.05
C GLN A 19 -15.10 0.79 -10.85
N PRO A 20 -15.67 -0.42 -11.01
CA PRO A 20 -16.20 -1.17 -9.86
C PRO A 20 -15.09 -1.72 -8.96
N ARG A 21 -13.82 -1.55 -9.34
CA ARG A 21 -12.67 -2.04 -8.57
C ARG A 21 -12.05 -0.94 -7.72
N GLN A 22 -12.89 -0.12 -7.12
CA GLN A 22 -12.44 0.97 -6.25
C GLN A 22 -11.50 0.51 -5.12
N PRO A 23 -11.74 -0.63 -4.43
CA PRO A 23 -10.82 -1.03 -3.37
C PRO A 23 -9.40 -1.25 -3.87
N PHE A 24 -9.25 -1.84 -5.06
CA PHE A 24 -7.96 -2.06 -5.67
C PHE A 24 -7.26 -0.73 -5.98
N ALA A 25 -8.00 0.18 -6.63
CA ALA A 25 -7.46 1.49 -7.01
C ALA A 25 -7.10 2.32 -5.78
N LEU A 26 -7.91 2.25 -4.72
CA LEU A 26 -7.64 2.95 -3.47
C LEU A 26 -6.35 2.45 -2.83
N ALA A 27 -6.11 1.14 -2.84
CA ALA A 27 -4.87 0.58 -2.31
C ALA A 27 -3.66 1.05 -3.11
N LEU A 28 -3.78 1.12 -4.44
CA LEU A 28 -2.70 1.63 -5.29
C LEU A 28 -2.44 3.11 -5.04
N TYR A 29 -3.50 3.89 -4.82
CA TYR A 29 -3.37 5.30 -4.53
C TYR A 29 -2.65 5.51 -3.18
N GLY A 30 -3.02 4.72 -2.17
CA GLY A 30 -2.33 4.77 -0.88
C GLY A 30 -0.86 4.39 -1.01
N GLY A 31 -0.57 3.35 -1.79
CA GLY A 31 0.80 2.94 -2.08
C GLY A 31 1.60 4.02 -2.79
N TYR A 32 0.97 4.76 -3.70
CA TYR A 32 1.61 5.89 -4.37
C TYR A 32 2.02 6.97 -3.36
N GLU A 33 1.09 7.34 -2.45
CA GLU A 33 1.41 8.34 -1.42
C GLU A 33 2.63 7.92 -0.60
N ALA A 34 2.61 6.68 -0.14
CA ALA A 34 3.72 6.14 0.66
C ALA A 34 5.02 6.09 -0.12
N GLY A 35 4.96 5.72 -1.39
CA GLY A 35 6.13 5.62 -2.24
C GLY A 35 6.81 6.97 -2.46
N VAL A 36 6.01 8.03 -2.64
CA VAL A 36 6.56 9.38 -2.78
C VAL A 36 7.21 9.82 -1.46
N ILE A 37 6.53 9.60 -0.34
CA ILE A 37 7.07 9.97 0.97
C ILE A 37 8.41 9.25 1.21
N ARG A 38 8.48 7.98 0.86
CA ARG A 38 9.72 7.21 1.00
C ARG A 38 10.86 7.81 0.22
N LYS A 39 10.60 8.26 -1.00
CA LYS A 39 11.65 8.75 -1.90
C LYS A 39 12.11 10.15 -1.55
N VAL A 40 11.19 11.05 -1.22
CA VAL A 40 11.53 12.47 -1.08
C VAL A 40 11.28 13.02 0.31
N GLY A 41 10.72 12.21 1.21
CA GLY A 41 10.39 12.64 2.55
C GLY A 41 9.04 13.34 2.63
N SER A 42 8.49 13.42 3.84
CA SER A 42 7.15 13.96 4.06
C SER A 42 7.05 15.44 3.70
N LEU A 43 8.06 16.23 4.04
CA LEU A 43 8.02 17.66 3.79
C LEU A 43 8.01 17.97 2.30
N VAL A 44 8.99 17.42 1.57
CA VAL A 44 9.09 17.66 0.13
C VAL A 44 7.90 17.03 -0.59
N GLY A 45 7.48 15.83 -0.16
CA GLY A 45 6.32 15.16 -0.74
C GLY A 45 5.06 16.00 -0.62
N GLY A 46 4.82 16.58 0.58
CA GLY A 46 3.65 17.43 0.79
C GLY A 46 3.70 18.71 -0.03
N MET A 47 4.84 19.38 -0.03
CA MET A 47 4.98 20.68 -0.71
C MET A 47 4.97 20.55 -2.22
N THR A 48 5.59 19.51 -2.76
CA THR A 48 5.79 19.38 -4.21
C THR A 48 4.73 18.51 -4.87
N TYR A 49 4.33 17.43 -4.22
CA TYR A 49 3.45 16.42 -4.83
C TYR A 49 2.08 16.34 -4.16
N GLY A 50 1.87 17.05 -3.07
CA GLY A 50 0.60 17.02 -2.36
C GLY A 50 0.29 15.72 -1.65
N VAL A 51 1.31 14.93 -1.34
CA VAL A 51 1.12 13.65 -0.64
C VAL A 51 1.26 13.83 0.87
N SER A 52 0.64 12.95 1.64
CA SER A 52 0.77 12.96 3.09
C SER A 52 0.45 11.59 3.68
N SER A 53 0.96 11.33 4.89
CA SER A 53 0.62 10.10 5.60
C SER A 53 -0.87 10.03 5.92
N ASP A 54 -1.51 11.17 6.19
CA ASP A 54 -2.95 11.20 6.45
C ASP A 54 -3.74 10.75 5.22
N LYS A 55 -3.38 11.24 4.04
CA LYS A 55 -4.04 10.81 2.81
C LYS A 55 -3.80 9.33 2.54
N MET A 56 -2.58 8.87 2.76
CA MET A 56 -2.26 7.44 2.63
C MET A 56 -3.18 6.60 3.49
N GLU A 57 -3.32 6.96 4.77
CA GLU A 57 -4.17 6.21 5.69
C GLU A 57 -5.63 6.25 5.25
N GLN A 58 -6.11 7.40 4.78
CA GLN A 58 -7.49 7.53 4.31
C GLN A 58 -7.77 6.65 3.11
N TYR A 59 -6.85 6.55 2.15
CA TYR A 59 -7.05 5.70 0.99
C TYR A 59 -7.11 4.23 1.38
N PHE A 60 -6.23 3.79 2.28
CA PHE A 60 -6.27 2.40 2.73
C PHE A 60 -7.52 2.12 3.56
N ASP A 61 -7.91 3.04 4.43
CA ASP A 61 -9.13 2.88 5.21
C ASP A 61 -10.36 2.72 4.31
N ARG A 62 -10.47 3.57 3.29
CA ARG A 62 -11.56 3.48 2.32
C ARG A 62 -11.51 2.16 1.55
N SER A 63 -10.31 1.74 1.16
CA SER A 63 -10.13 0.46 0.47
C SER A 63 -10.64 -0.70 1.32
N PHE A 64 -10.21 -0.77 2.58
CA PHE A 64 -10.60 -1.86 3.47
C PHE A 64 -12.08 -1.85 3.81
N LYS A 65 -12.70 -0.68 3.89
CA LYS A 65 -14.14 -0.59 4.15
C LYS A 65 -14.94 -1.14 2.98
N GLN A 66 -14.42 -1.07 1.77
CA GLN A 66 -15.09 -1.62 0.60
C GLN A 66 -14.78 -3.10 0.42
N ALA A 67 -13.54 -3.51 0.66
CA ALA A 67 -13.15 -4.92 0.56
C ALA A 67 -11.89 -5.14 1.40
N ASN A 68 -12.00 -6.00 2.40
CA ASN A 68 -10.86 -6.33 3.26
C ASN A 68 -10.25 -7.69 2.96
N ASN A 69 -10.68 -8.33 1.87
CA ASN A 69 -10.22 -9.67 1.49
C ASN A 69 -9.37 -9.67 0.23
N LEU A 70 -8.83 -8.53 -0.17
CA LEU A 70 -7.92 -8.43 -1.31
C LEU A 70 -6.48 -8.53 -0.82
N PRO A 71 -5.69 -9.49 -1.32
CA PRO A 71 -4.30 -9.60 -0.85
C PRO A 71 -3.49 -8.35 -1.15
N ILE A 72 -3.76 -7.69 -2.28
CA ILE A 72 -3.03 -6.47 -2.66
C ILE A 72 -3.21 -5.35 -1.63
N GLY A 73 -4.41 -5.22 -1.07
CA GLY A 73 -4.69 -4.18 -0.07
C GLY A 73 -3.81 -4.33 1.16
N HIS A 74 -3.76 -5.53 1.70
CA HIS A 74 -2.94 -5.82 2.88
C HIS A 74 -1.46 -5.74 2.59
N TYR A 75 -1.04 -6.24 1.42
CA TYR A 75 0.36 -6.19 1.01
C TYR A 75 0.83 -4.75 0.84
N GLU A 76 0.07 -3.94 0.09
CA GLU A 76 0.42 -2.54 -0.15
C GLU A 76 0.42 -1.73 1.14
N TYR A 77 -0.53 -2.00 2.03
CA TYR A 77 -0.58 -1.28 3.29
C TYR A 77 0.62 -1.60 4.17
N ALA A 78 1.04 -2.87 4.21
CA ALA A 78 2.22 -3.26 4.97
C ALA A 78 3.47 -2.55 4.45
N ASN A 79 3.62 -2.47 3.13
CA ASN A 79 4.72 -1.73 2.52
C ASN A 79 4.63 -0.24 2.85
N ALA A 80 3.44 0.34 2.75
CA ALA A 80 3.23 1.76 3.03
C ALA A 80 3.58 2.10 4.48
N LEU A 81 3.16 1.28 5.42
CA LEU A 81 3.48 1.47 6.83
C LEU A 81 4.99 1.48 7.05
N THR A 82 5.69 0.55 6.41
CA THR A 82 7.16 0.46 6.52
C THR A 82 7.83 1.67 5.89
N TYR A 83 7.35 2.10 4.72
CA TYR A 83 7.93 3.25 4.01
C TYR A 83 7.78 4.55 4.78
N VAL A 84 6.63 4.75 5.41
CA VAL A 84 6.31 6.02 6.06
C VAL A 84 6.76 6.05 7.51
N TYR A 85 6.59 4.95 8.24
CA TYR A 85 6.82 4.91 9.69
C TYR A 85 8.02 4.06 10.11
N GLY A 86 8.62 3.32 9.19
CA GLY A 86 9.72 2.44 9.53
C GLY A 86 9.33 1.40 10.56
N ASP A 87 10.14 1.21 11.58
CA ASP A 87 9.89 0.20 12.60
C ASP A 87 8.79 0.58 13.58
N ASP A 88 8.38 1.85 13.61
CA ASP A 88 7.35 2.31 14.55
C ASP A 88 6.02 1.57 14.36
N GLU A 89 5.72 1.15 13.13
CA GLU A 89 4.49 0.42 12.84
C GLU A 89 4.77 -1.01 12.36
N ARG A 90 5.88 -1.57 12.79
CA ARG A 90 6.29 -2.91 12.36
C ARG A 90 5.26 -3.99 12.69
N ASP A 91 4.70 -3.95 13.89
CA ASP A 91 3.71 -4.96 14.30
C ASP A 91 2.47 -4.89 13.43
N LYS A 92 2.02 -3.69 13.09
CA LYS A 92 0.87 -3.49 12.23
C LYS A 92 1.16 -3.96 10.81
N ALA A 93 2.37 -3.68 10.30
CA ALA A 93 2.79 -4.16 8.99
C ALA A 93 2.81 -5.70 8.95
N LEU A 94 3.37 -6.33 9.97
CA LEU A 94 3.38 -7.79 10.06
C LEU A 94 1.97 -8.38 10.09
N LYS A 95 1.06 -7.76 10.84
CA LYS A 95 -0.33 -8.19 10.89
C LYS A 95 -0.95 -8.21 9.50
N HIS A 96 -0.76 -7.16 8.74
CA HIS A 96 -1.34 -7.07 7.39
C HIS A 96 -0.66 -8.03 6.42
N LEU A 97 0.64 -8.26 6.54
CA LEU A 97 1.31 -9.27 5.74
C LEU A 97 0.76 -10.66 6.00
N LYS A 98 0.55 -11.00 7.27
CA LYS A 98 -0.03 -12.28 7.63
C LYS A 98 -1.44 -12.43 7.06
N LEU A 99 -2.25 -11.38 7.13
CA LEU A 99 -3.59 -11.39 6.53
C LEU A 99 -3.50 -11.65 5.02
N ALA A 100 -2.58 -10.98 4.33
CA ALA A 100 -2.42 -11.20 2.89
C ALA A 100 -2.07 -12.65 2.55
N THR A 101 -1.20 -13.27 3.35
CA THR A 101 -0.76 -14.65 3.10
C THR A 101 -1.86 -15.68 3.36
N GLN A 102 -2.90 -15.31 4.12
CA GLN A 102 -3.98 -16.22 4.48
C GLN A 102 -5.16 -16.15 3.53
N ILE A 103 -5.16 -15.21 2.59
CA ILE A 103 -6.25 -15.07 1.63
C ILE A 103 -6.10 -16.13 0.56
N LYS A 104 -7.18 -16.86 0.28
CA LYS A 104 -7.20 -17.83 -0.80
C LYS A 104 -7.34 -17.10 -2.14
N PRO A 105 -6.37 -17.22 -3.04
CA PRO A 105 -6.45 -16.50 -4.30
C PRO A 105 -7.58 -17.05 -5.18
N ILE A 106 -8.26 -16.14 -5.87
CA ILE A 106 -9.35 -16.52 -6.78
C ILE A 106 -8.92 -16.43 -8.25
N ASN A 107 -7.70 -15.96 -8.52
CA ASN A 107 -7.18 -15.88 -9.88
C ASN A 107 -5.64 -15.83 -9.82
N ALA A 108 -5.01 -15.85 -10.99
CA ALA A 108 -3.54 -15.89 -11.10
C ALA A 108 -2.90 -14.62 -10.53
N MET A 109 -3.53 -13.47 -10.70
CA MET A 109 -3.00 -12.21 -10.17
C MET A 109 -2.96 -12.24 -8.65
N GLU A 110 -4.05 -12.67 -8.00
CA GLU A 110 -4.08 -12.78 -6.55
C GLU A 110 -3.09 -13.82 -6.03
N ALA A 111 -2.91 -14.92 -6.77
CA ALA A 111 -1.91 -15.92 -6.39
C ALA A 111 -0.51 -15.31 -6.38
N LEU A 112 -0.20 -14.45 -7.35
CA LEU A 112 1.07 -13.75 -7.40
C LEU A 112 1.22 -12.76 -6.23
N GLU A 113 0.15 -12.04 -5.92
CA GLU A 113 0.14 -11.09 -4.80
C GLU A 113 0.36 -11.79 -3.47
N VAL A 114 -0.30 -12.93 -3.26
CA VAL A 114 -0.11 -13.74 -2.05
C VAL A 114 1.33 -14.27 -1.98
N ALA A 115 1.88 -14.69 -3.10
CA ALA A 115 3.26 -15.17 -3.15
C ALA A 115 4.25 -14.05 -2.76
N HIS A 116 4.02 -12.85 -3.26
CA HIS A 116 4.84 -11.68 -2.90
C HIS A 116 4.73 -11.38 -1.41
N ALA A 117 3.52 -11.48 -0.85
CA ALA A 117 3.31 -11.24 0.58
C ALA A 117 4.05 -12.26 1.42
N LYS A 118 4.03 -13.53 1.03
CA LYS A 118 4.76 -14.59 1.73
C LYS A 118 6.26 -14.33 1.73
N LYS A 119 6.78 -13.88 0.60
CA LYS A 119 8.20 -13.58 0.47
C LYS A 119 8.60 -12.41 1.36
N LEU A 120 7.79 -11.38 1.38
CA LEU A 120 8.05 -10.21 2.21
C LEU A 120 7.94 -10.57 3.69
N LEU A 121 6.94 -11.36 4.06
CA LEU A 121 6.78 -11.82 5.46
C LEU A 121 8.00 -12.60 5.92
N ALA A 122 8.51 -13.52 5.09
CA ALA A 122 9.72 -14.28 5.43
C ALA A 122 10.91 -13.37 5.66
N SER A 123 11.03 -12.30 4.83
CA SER A 123 12.08 -11.31 4.97
C SER A 123 11.97 -10.57 6.33
N PHE A 124 10.74 -10.21 6.72
CA PHE A 124 10.51 -9.55 8.01
C PHE A 124 10.87 -10.46 9.18
N GLU A 125 10.48 -11.73 9.11
CA GLU A 125 10.76 -12.71 10.17
C GLU A 125 12.25 -12.96 10.30
N GLN A 126 12.95 -13.04 9.17
CA GLN A 126 14.40 -13.20 9.17
C GLN A 126 15.10 -12.00 9.80
N SER A 127 14.66 -10.80 9.46
CA SER A 127 15.18 -9.57 10.04
C SER A 127 14.97 -9.55 11.57
N THR A 128 13.81 -10.02 12.05
CA THR A 128 13.52 -10.11 13.48
C THR A 128 14.47 -11.08 14.17
N ALA A 129 14.72 -12.23 13.55
CA ALA A 129 15.60 -13.25 14.13
C ALA A 129 17.05 -12.76 14.29
N GLN A 130 17.46 -11.78 13.48
CA GLN A 130 18.81 -11.23 13.55
C GLN A 130 18.94 -10.11 14.59
N ARG A 131 17.84 -9.68 15.17
CA ARG A 131 17.86 -8.67 16.23
C ARG A 131 18.12 -9.30 17.59
#